data_af4eb50fd1a231621a2fe06c6f4a989c
#
_entry.id   af4eb50fd1a231621a2fe06c6f4a989c
#
_cell.length_a   1.000
_cell.length_b   1.000
_cell.length_c   1.000
_cell.angle_alpha   90.00
_cell.angle_beta   90.00
_cell.angle_gamma   90.00
#
_symmetry.space_group_name_H-M   'P 1'
#
loop_
_entity.id
_entity.type
_entity.pdbx_description
1 polymer ?
#
loop_
_entity_poly.entity_id
_entity_poly.type
_entity_poly.pdbx_seq_one_letter_code
_entity_poly.pdbx_strand_id
1 'polypeptide(L)'
;MSWKVEQTRRFVRVYKKLTQISLIADTDAAVETVAENPDVGERKKGDLGQLWVYKFRSQGQLYLLGSTREDTVRLIYLEALGPHENFYRDLKR
;
A
#
# COMPACT_ATOMS: atom_id res chain seq x y z
N MET A 1 12.22 6.46 -13.36
CA MET A 1 10.87 6.61 -13.93
C MET A 1 9.82 5.99 -13.02
N SER A 2 8.75 6.70 -12.81
CA SER A 2 7.66 6.18 -11.98
C SER A 2 6.90 5.08 -12.68
N TRP A 3 6.43 4.12 -11.91
CA TRP A 3 5.50 3.11 -12.38
C TRP A 3 4.10 3.70 -12.43
N LYS A 4 3.26 3.16 -13.32
CA LYS A 4 1.85 3.51 -13.35
C LYS A 4 1.15 2.89 -12.15
N VAL A 5 0.22 3.62 -11.52
CA VAL A 5 -0.47 3.15 -10.32
C VAL A 5 -1.97 3.10 -10.57
N GLU A 6 -2.57 1.97 -10.22
CA GLU A 6 -4.01 1.77 -10.25
C GLU A 6 -4.51 1.45 -8.86
N GLN A 7 -5.70 1.90 -8.53
CA GLN A 7 -6.30 1.67 -7.21
C GLN A 7 -7.37 0.59 -7.32
N THR A 8 -7.26 -0.44 -6.49
CA THR A 8 -8.32 -1.45 -6.40
C THR A 8 -9.51 -0.89 -5.62
N ARG A 9 -10.67 -1.53 -5.74
CA ARG A 9 -11.86 -1.12 -4.99
C ARG A 9 -11.62 -1.15 -3.48
N ARG A 10 -10.91 -2.16 -3.01
CA ARG A 10 -10.59 -2.27 -1.58
C ARG A 10 -9.78 -1.07 -1.11
N PHE A 11 -8.75 -0.71 -1.87
CA PHE A 11 -7.92 0.43 -1.50
C PHE A 11 -8.73 1.73 -1.51
N VAL A 12 -9.50 1.96 -2.56
CA VAL A 12 -10.32 3.18 -2.67
C VAL A 12 -11.28 3.30 -1.50
N ARG A 13 -11.90 2.18 -1.11
CA ARG A 13 -12.85 2.18 -0.01
C ARG A 13 -12.20 2.61 1.31
N VAL A 14 -11.01 2.11 1.57
CA VAL A 14 -10.27 2.48 2.78
C VAL A 14 -9.80 3.93 2.69
N TYR A 15 -9.22 4.31 1.56
CA TYR A 15 -8.67 5.64 1.36
C TYR A 15 -9.73 6.73 1.54
N LYS A 16 -10.93 6.50 1.00
CA LYS A 16 -12.03 7.47 1.11
C LYS A 16 -12.48 7.71 2.56
N LYS A 17 -12.23 6.76 3.45
CA LYS A 17 -12.61 6.89 4.84
C LYS A 17 -11.59 7.62 5.69
N LEU A 18 -10.43 7.93 5.14
CA LEU A 18 -9.40 8.67 5.87
C LEU A 18 -9.89 10.11 6.08
N THR A 19 -9.82 10.56 7.33
CA THR A 19 -10.24 11.91 7.69
C THR A 19 -9.12 12.79 8.18
N GLN A 20 -8.03 12.20 8.67
CA GLN A 20 -6.89 12.94 9.18
C GLN A 20 -6.02 13.43 8.04
N ILE A 21 -5.84 14.73 7.95
CA ILE A 21 -5.06 15.36 6.86
C ILE A 21 -3.63 14.82 6.83
N SER A 22 -3.02 14.66 8.01
CA SER A 22 -1.64 14.15 8.09
C SER A 22 -1.54 12.73 7.54
N LEU A 23 -2.51 11.88 7.86
CA LEU A 23 -2.50 10.50 7.39
C LEU A 23 -2.70 10.44 5.87
N ILE A 24 -3.58 11.27 5.34
CA ILE A 24 -3.79 11.33 3.89
C ILE A 24 -2.49 11.74 3.20
N ALA A 25 -1.84 12.79 3.71
CA ALA A 25 -0.58 13.26 3.12
C ALA A 25 0.52 12.21 3.20
N ASP A 26 0.64 11.53 4.35
CA ASP A 26 1.65 10.49 4.52
C ASP A 26 1.36 9.29 3.64
N THR A 27 0.10 8.95 3.44
CA THR A 27 -0.30 7.87 2.54
C THR A 27 0.03 8.23 1.09
N ASP A 28 -0.25 9.45 0.68
CA ASP A 28 0.06 9.92 -0.67
C ASP A 28 1.57 9.86 -0.92
N ALA A 29 2.37 10.26 0.07
CA ALA A 29 3.82 10.18 -0.04
C ALA A 29 4.30 8.74 -0.13
N ALA A 30 3.67 7.82 0.62
CA ALA A 30 4.01 6.40 0.55
C ALA A 30 3.71 5.83 -0.82
N VAL A 31 2.57 6.18 -1.41
CA VAL A 31 2.22 5.75 -2.76
C VAL A 31 3.26 6.23 -3.78
N GLU A 32 3.69 7.49 -3.67
CA GLU A 32 4.71 8.02 -4.55
C GLU A 32 6.04 7.29 -4.40
N THR A 33 6.43 6.99 -3.16
CA THR A 33 7.67 6.26 -2.90
C THR A 33 7.64 4.89 -3.56
N VAL A 34 6.53 4.17 -3.44
CA VAL A 34 6.36 2.86 -4.06
C VAL A 34 6.35 2.98 -5.59
N ALA A 35 5.71 4.02 -6.13
CA ALA A 35 5.65 4.23 -7.57
C ALA A 35 7.03 4.50 -8.17
N GLU A 36 7.89 5.21 -7.42
CA GLU A 36 9.25 5.49 -7.88
C GLU A 36 10.13 4.23 -7.83
N ASN A 37 9.96 3.41 -6.80
CA ASN A 37 10.74 2.20 -6.64
C ASN A 37 9.91 1.13 -5.91
N PRO A 38 9.20 0.26 -6.65
CA PRO A 38 8.34 -0.75 -6.03
C PRO A 38 9.09 -1.73 -5.13
N ASP A 39 10.41 -1.83 -5.29
CA ASP A 39 11.21 -2.76 -4.48
C ASP A 39 11.48 -2.24 -3.06
N VAL A 40 11.05 -1.01 -2.73
CA VAL A 40 11.23 -0.51 -1.35
C VAL A 40 10.41 -1.31 -0.34
N GLY A 41 9.35 -1.96 -0.79
CA GLY A 41 8.55 -2.80 0.08
C GLY A 41 9.17 -4.16 0.29
N GLU A 42 8.52 -4.96 1.13
CA GLU A 42 8.92 -6.32 1.40
C GLU A 42 7.93 -7.28 0.74
N ARG A 43 8.43 -8.20 -0.07
CA ARG A 43 7.58 -9.21 -0.69
C ARG A 43 7.19 -10.28 0.33
N LYS A 44 5.91 -10.55 0.45
CA LYS A 44 5.43 -11.57 1.37
C LYS A 44 5.49 -12.95 0.73
N LYS A 45 5.48 -13.99 1.58
CA LYS A 45 5.54 -15.38 1.13
C LYS A 45 4.26 -16.12 1.54
N GLY A 46 4.09 -17.32 0.99
CA GLY A 46 2.93 -18.15 1.30
C GLY A 46 1.67 -17.63 0.63
N ASP A 47 0.59 -17.61 1.36
CA ASP A 47 -0.72 -17.19 0.85
C ASP A 47 -0.72 -15.76 0.31
N LEU A 48 0.20 -14.94 0.77
CA LEU A 48 0.31 -13.54 0.34
C LEU A 48 1.51 -13.30 -0.57
N GLY A 49 1.96 -14.34 -1.29
CA GLY A 49 3.19 -14.31 -2.06
C GLY A 49 3.24 -13.28 -3.18
N GLN A 50 2.10 -12.77 -3.62
CA GLN A 50 2.07 -11.74 -4.65
C GLN A 50 2.05 -10.34 -4.06
N LEU A 51 1.95 -10.24 -2.75
CA LEU A 51 1.79 -8.95 -2.07
C LEU A 51 3.14 -8.38 -1.66
N TRP A 52 3.33 -7.11 -1.98
CA TRP A 52 4.46 -6.31 -1.50
C TRP A 52 3.93 -5.35 -0.46
N VAL A 53 4.62 -5.22 0.67
CA VAL A 53 4.19 -4.37 1.77
C VAL A 53 5.24 -3.31 2.06
N TYR A 54 4.82 -2.06 2.02
CA TYR A 54 5.65 -0.93 2.38
C TYR A 54 5.18 -0.35 3.71
N LYS A 55 6.11 -0.20 4.65
CA LYS A 55 5.82 0.32 5.98
C LYS A 55 6.11 1.82 6.01
N PHE A 56 5.19 2.58 6.58
CA PHE A 56 5.42 4.00 6.78
C PHE A 56 4.77 4.44 8.10
N ARG A 57 5.23 5.56 8.63
CA ARG A 57 4.69 6.08 9.88
C ARG A 57 3.88 7.32 9.63
N SER A 58 2.81 7.47 10.40
CA SER A 58 1.99 8.66 10.39
C SER A 58 1.56 8.93 11.82
N GLN A 59 1.90 10.09 12.34
CA GLN A 59 1.56 10.51 13.70
C GLN A 59 2.01 9.48 14.75
N GLY A 60 3.21 8.92 14.55
CA GLY A 60 3.78 7.96 15.49
C GLY A 60 3.24 6.55 15.39
N GLN A 61 2.29 6.29 14.50
CA GLN A 61 1.71 4.97 14.31
C GLN A 61 2.23 4.35 13.03
N LEU A 62 2.45 3.03 13.05
CA LEU A 62 2.93 2.31 11.89
C LEU A 62 1.76 1.87 11.00
N TYR A 63 1.84 2.21 9.71
CA TYR A 63 0.88 1.83 8.69
C TYR A 63 1.55 0.97 7.63
N LEU A 64 0.75 0.14 7.00
CA LEU A 64 1.21 -0.72 5.90
C LEU A 64 0.42 -0.42 4.64
N LEU A 65 1.15 -0.32 3.52
CA LEU A 65 0.57 -0.16 2.19
C LEU A 65 0.87 -1.43 1.41
N GLY A 66 -0.16 -2.16 1.01
CA GLY A 66 -0.02 -3.39 0.25
C GLY A 66 -0.25 -3.16 -1.23
N SER A 67 0.59 -3.75 -2.06
CA SER A 67 0.48 -3.61 -3.51
C SER A 67 0.86 -4.91 -4.20
N THR A 68 0.32 -5.08 -5.41
CA THR A 68 0.75 -6.11 -6.35
C THR A 68 1.22 -5.41 -7.60
N ARG A 69 1.87 -6.13 -8.50
CA ARG A 69 2.42 -5.46 -9.68
C ARG A 69 2.52 -6.39 -10.89
N GLU A 70 2.51 -5.76 -12.06
CA GLU A 70 2.78 -6.40 -13.33
C GLU A 70 4.07 -5.82 -13.88
N ASP A 71 5.16 -6.57 -13.78
CA ASP A 71 6.49 -6.07 -14.15
C ASP A 71 6.61 -5.73 -15.62
N THR A 72 5.98 -6.50 -16.50
CA THR A 72 6.12 -6.32 -17.94
C THR A 72 5.61 -4.96 -18.41
N VAL A 73 4.59 -4.43 -17.77
CA VAL A 73 4.01 -3.14 -18.16
C VAL A 73 4.23 -2.06 -17.09
N ARG A 74 5.02 -2.36 -16.08
CA ARG A 74 5.35 -1.44 -15.00
C ARG A 74 4.10 -0.83 -14.36
N LEU A 75 3.19 -1.71 -13.97
CA LEU A 75 1.92 -1.32 -13.37
C LEU A 75 1.83 -1.82 -11.93
N ILE A 76 1.44 -0.95 -11.02
CA ILE A 76 1.25 -1.26 -9.61
C ILE A 76 -0.23 -1.15 -9.28
N TYR A 77 -0.76 -2.17 -8.58
CA TYR A 77 -2.11 -2.12 -8.03
C TYR A 77 -2.03 -1.89 -6.53
N LEU A 78 -2.69 -0.85 -6.04
CA LEU A 78 -2.79 -0.60 -4.61
C LEU A 78 -3.90 -1.49 -4.06
N GLU A 79 -3.53 -2.44 -3.20
CA GLU A 79 -4.44 -3.49 -2.76
C GLU A 79 -5.02 -3.23 -1.38
N ALA A 80 -4.22 -2.68 -0.46
CA ALA A 80 -4.65 -2.56 0.93
C ALA A 80 -3.90 -1.46 1.64
N LEU A 81 -4.53 -0.91 2.69
CA LEU A 81 -3.94 0.12 3.51
C LEU A 81 -4.52 -0.01 4.91
N GLY A 82 -3.68 0.03 5.93
CA GLY A 82 -4.17 0.00 7.29
C GLY A 82 -3.06 0.01 8.33
N PRO A 83 -3.46 0.20 9.61
CA PRO A 83 -2.49 0.12 10.70
C PRO A 83 -1.88 -1.27 10.77
N HIS A 84 -0.63 -1.34 11.20
CA HIS A 84 0.12 -2.59 11.28
C HIS A 84 -0.65 -3.70 12.00
N GLU A 85 -1.26 -3.38 13.14
CA GLU A 85 -1.91 -4.38 13.98
C GLU A 85 -3.15 -5.03 13.34
N ASN A 86 -3.80 -4.35 12.38
CA ASN A 86 -5.02 -4.85 11.76
C ASN A 86 -4.84 -5.27 10.31
N PHE A 87 -3.73 -4.89 9.70
CA PHE A 87 -3.55 -5.01 8.25
C PHE A 87 -3.75 -6.44 7.73
N TYR A 88 -3.04 -7.40 8.31
CA TYR A 88 -3.09 -8.77 7.81
C TYR A 88 -4.41 -9.46 8.14
N ARG A 89 -4.99 -9.14 9.29
CA ARG A 89 -6.28 -9.69 9.67
C ARG A 89 -7.36 -9.24 8.70
N ASP A 90 -7.39 -7.95 8.38
CA ASP A 90 -8.39 -7.40 7.48
C ASP A 90 -8.20 -7.89 6.05
N LEU A 91 -6.96 -8.09 5.64
CA LEU A 91 -6.64 -8.55 4.30
C LEU A 91 -7.12 -9.98 4.04
N LYS A 92 -7.11 -10.82 5.08
CA LYS A 92 -7.49 -12.23 4.94
C LYS A 92 -9.00 -12.48 4.96
N ARG A 93 -9.79 -11.48 5.20
CA ARG A 93 -11.25 -11.64 5.23
C ARG A 93 -11.84 -11.69 3.84
#